data_cf0c928ad2cf7532ef72c8c8213d9b00
#
_entry.id   cf0c928ad2cf7532ef72c8c8213d9b00
#
_cell.length_a   1.000
_cell.length_b   1.000
_cell.length_c   1.000
_cell.angle_alpha   90.00
_cell.angle_beta   90.00
_cell.angle_gamma   90.00
#
_symmetry.space_group_name_H-M   'P 1'
#
loop_
_entity.id
_entity.type
_entity.pdbx_description
1 polymer ?
#
loop_
_entity_poly.entity_id
_entity_poly.type
_entity_poly.pdbx_seq_one_letter_code
_entity_poly.pdbx_strand_id
1 'polypeptide(L)'
;YKGEVIYDKAFGLLMPSREGHRQMVETGSLYDLASITKAAATTPAMMLLVAEKKVRLDAPLLTYLPETRESLLGMVTIRQLLLHESGLPAGINFYTDLIDDSSYEGALIRSKSFAGGVRLVGRAWGNPNFQFKGDFIADQPSKTHTLTFGHRRYLSPSFKQVLLDRLFSARVSSNKSYRYSDLNFLLLQE
;
A
#
# COMPACT_ATOMS: atom_id res chain seq x y z
N TYR A 1 23.19 -14.87 20.83
CA TYR A 1 23.87 -14.25 21.97
C TYR A 1 25.37 -14.27 21.76
N LYS A 2 26.04 -13.10 21.90
CA LYS A 2 27.50 -12.94 21.63
C LYS A 2 27.97 -13.47 20.28
N GLY A 3 27.12 -13.33 19.25
CA GLY A 3 27.40 -13.79 17.90
C GLY A 3 27.03 -15.24 17.61
N GLU A 4 26.56 -15.98 18.61
CA GLU A 4 26.07 -17.34 18.43
C GLU A 4 24.54 -17.40 18.44
N VAL A 5 23.97 -18.24 17.56
CA VAL A 5 22.54 -18.53 17.52
C VAL A 5 22.21 -19.54 18.61
N ILE A 6 21.51 -19.12 19.66
CA ILE A 6 21.11 -19.97 20.78
C ILE A 6 19.69 -20.53 20.63
N TYR A 7 18.92 -19.95 19.71
CA TYR A 7 17.55 -20.39 19.42
C TYR A 7 17.18 -20.03 17.98
N ASP A 8 16.76 -21.03 17.18
CA ASP A 8 16.29 -20.86 15.82
C ASP A 8 15.24 -21.96 15.53
N LYS A 9 13.96 -21.59 15.62
CA LYS A 9 12.83 -22.50 15.39
C LYS A 9 11.71 -21.80 14.63
N ALA A 10 11.11 -22.54 13.70
CA ALA A 10 9.94 -22.14 12.97
C ALA A 10 8.69 -22.83 13.51
N PHE A 11 7.53 -22.16 13.48
CA PHE A 11 6.26 -22.68 13.96
C PHE A 11 5.12 -22.32 13.01
N GLY A 12 4.15 -23.24 12.87
CA GLY A 12 2.91 -22.99 12.16
C GLY A 12 2.94 -23.37 10.69
N LEU A 13 1.93 -22.89 9.96
CA LEU A 13 1.72 -23.15 8.54
C LEU A 13 1.89 -21.89 7.73
N LEU A 14 2.49 -21.97 6.52
CA LEU A 14 2.65 -20.84 5.61
C LEU A 14 1.30 -20.24 5.17
N MET A 15 0.29 -21.11 4.95
CA MET A 15 -1.06 -20.70 4.51
C MET A 15 -2.13 -21.41 5.34
N PRO A 16 -2.35 -21.04 6.60
CA PRO A 16 -3.27 -21.77 7.48
C PRO A 16 -4.74 -21.72 7.04
N SER A 17 -5.12 -20.72 6.23
CA SER A 17 -6.49 -20.52 5.74
C SER A 17 -6.81 -21.29 4.44
N ARG A 18 -5.83 -21.93 3.80
CA ARG A 18 -6.01 -22.61 2.52
C ARG A 18 -6.13 -24.12 2.75
N GLU A 19 -7.33 -24.66 2.59
CA GLU A 19 -7.58 -26.10 2.68
C GLU A 19 -6.67 -26.88 1.72
N GLY A 20 -6.09 -28.00 2.20
CA GLY A 20 -5.18 -28.85 1.44
C GLY A 20 -3.71 -28.40 1.41
N HIS A 21 -3.38 -27.20 1.86
CA HIS A 21 -2.00 -26.69 1.90
C HIS A 21 -1.47 -26.72 3.34
N ARG A 22 -0.83 -27.84 3.73
CA ARG A 22 -0.21 -28.02 5.05
C ARG A 22 1.31 -27.82 5.02
N GLN A 23 1.79 -26.84 4.25
CA GLN A 23 3.21 -26.56 4.26
C GLN A 23 3.60 -25.88 5.56
N MET A 24 4.49 -26.51 6.31
CA MET A 24 5.05 -25.97 7.55
C MET A 24 5.94 -24.77 7.25
N VAL A 25 5.98 -23.83 8.18
CA VAL A 25 6.99 -22.78 8.20
C VAL A 25 8.32 -23.41 8.56
N GLU A 26 9.37 -23.05 7.84
CA GLU A 26 10.76 -23.43 8.08
C GLU A 26 11.60 -22.20 8.40
N THR A 27 12.79 -22.38 9.01
CA THR A 27 13.68 -21.26 9.32
C THR A 27 14.17 -20.52 8.09
N GLY A 28 14.17 -21.18 6.92
CA GLY A 28 14.47 -20.59 5.61
C GLY A 28 13.24 -20.01 4.87
N SER A 29 12.04 -19.99 5.46
CA SER A 29 10.85 -19.46 4.80
C SER A 29 10.96 -17.96 4.57
N LEU A 30 10.64 -17.52 3.34
CA LEU A 30 10.67 -16.12 2.97
C LEU A 30 9.32 -15.45 3.28
N TYR A 31 9.39 -14.26 3.85
CA TYR A 31 8.22 -13.41 4.15
C TYR A 31 8.38 -12.05 3.47
N ASP A 32 7.24 -11.48 3.07
CA ASP A 32 7.19 -10.08 2.68
C ASP A 32 7.56 -9.20 3.89
N LEU A 33 8.52 -8.31 3.71
CA LEU A 33 8.94 -7.36 4.75
C LEU A 33 7.85 -6.35 5.09
N ALA A 34 6.89 -6.15 4.19
CA ALA A 34 5.76 -5.25 4.38
C ALA A 34 6.19 -3.92 5.01
N SER A 35 5.62 -3.54 6.14
CA SER A 35 5.93 -2.26 6.80
C SER A 35 7.32 -2.15 7.44
N ILE A 36 8.08 -3.24 7.55
CA ILE A 36 9.50 -3.16 7.92
C ILE A 36 10.26 -2.28 6.90
N THR A 37 9.82 -2.24 5.65
CA THR A 37 10.34 -1.35 4.59
C THR A 37 10.39 0.12 5.03
N LYS A 38 9.42 0.58 5.82
CA LYS A 38 9.40 1.95 6.34
C LYS A 38 10.63 2.25 7.20
N ALA A 39 10.97 1.33 8.09
CA ALA A 39 12.11 1.47 9.00
C ALA A 39 13.45 1.10 8.35
N ALA A 40 13.46 0.11 7.45
CA ALA A 40 14.69 -0.43 6.86
C ALA A 40 15.14 0.29 5.58
N ALA A 41 14.24 0.98 4.89
CA ALA A 41 14.55 1.66 3.63
C ALA A 41 14.16 3.14 3.64
N THR A 42 12.86 3.48 3.78
CA THR A 42 12.41 4.88 3.62
C THR A 42 12.97 5.78 4.72
N THR A 43 12.92 5.37 5.99
CA THR A 43 13.46 6.20 7.09
C THR A 43 14.98 6.42 6.96
N PRO A 44 15.83 5.41 6.71
CA PRO A 44 17.25 5.64 6.46
C PRO A 44 17.53 6.54 5.25
N ALA A 45 16.76 6.42 4.15
CA ALA A 45 16.88 7.32 3.02
C ALA A 45 16.58 8.77 3.42
N MET A 46 15.52 9.00 4.18
CA MET A 46 15.20 10.33 4.71
C MET A 46 16.27 10.85 5.66
N MET A 47 16.88 9.99 6.50
CA MET A 47 18.00 10.39 7.35
C MET A 47 19.19 10.90 6.55
N LEU A 48 19.53 10.23 5.43
CA LEU A 48 20.59 10.68 4.53
C LEU A 48 20.25 12.02 3.88
N LEU A 49 19.04 12.20 3.38
CA LEU A 49 18.59 13.46 2.77
C LEU A 49 18.62 14.63 3.78
N VAL A 50 18.28 14.37 5.03
CA VAL A 50 18.38 15.38 6.11
C VAL A 50 19.84 15.69 6.43
N ALA A 51 20.71 14.68 6.53
CA ALA A 51 22.13 14.87 6.79
C ALA A 51 22.81 15.67 5.67
N GLU A 52 22.40 15.43 4.41
CA GLU A 52 22.86 16.19 3.23
C GLU A 52 22.19 17.56 3.08
N LYS A 53 21.32 17.98 4.02
CA LYS A 53 20.55 19.23 4.01
C LYS A 53 19.63 19.40 2.79
N LYS A 54 19.30 18.30 2.10
CA LYS A 54 18.35 18.28 0.99
C LYS A 54 16.90 18.34 1.47
N VAL A 55 16.63 17.79 2.66
CA VAL A 55 15.32 17.81 3.29
C VAL A 55 15.42 18.35 4.70
N ARG A 56 14.45 19.19 5.10
CA ARG A 56 14.28 19.70 6.47
C ARG A 56 13.03 19.07 7.09
N LEU A 57 13.18 18.49 8.27
CA LEU A 57 12.07 17.82 8.94
C LEU A 57 10.86 18.73 9.20
N ASP A 58 11.09 20.00 9.51
CA ASP A 58 10.03 20.94 9.83
C ASP A 58 9.55 21.77 8.63
N ALA A 59 10.05 21.45 7.43
CA ALA A 59 9.53 22.05 6.21
C ALA A 59 8.17 21.42 5.83
N PRO A 60 7.23 22.22 5.33
CA PRO A 60 5.96 21.73 4.82
C PRO A 60 6.16 20.93 3.52
N LEU A 61 5.29 19.96 3.30
CA LEU A 61 5.36 19.03 2.17
C LEU A 61 5.35 19.76 0.82
N LEU A 62 4.59 20.86 0.69
CA LEU A 62 4.53 21.68 -0.52
C LEU A 62 5.90 22.24 -0.97
N THR A 63 6.90 22.24 -0.09
CA THR A 63 8.28 22.62 -0.42
C THR A 63 8.93 21.64 -1.38
N TYR A 64 8.54 20.36 -1.27
CA TYR A 64 9.12 19.24 -2.03
C TYR A 64 8.15 18.71 -3.08
N LEU A 65 6.85 18.74 -2.79
CA LEU A 65 5.75 18.32 -3.67
C LEU A 65 4.80 19.51 -3.92
N PRO A 66 5.14 20.40 -4.89
CA PRO A 66 4.35 21.62 -5.18
C PRO A 66 2.90 21.33 -5.56
N GLU A 67 2.59 20.13 -6.06
CA GLU A 67 1.25 19.67 -6.42
C GLU A 67 0.30 19.63 -5.22
N THR A 68 0.83 19.59 -4.00
CA THR A 68 0.04 19.59 -2.77
C THR A 68 -0.38 20.99 -2.30
N ARG A 69 0.03 22.07 -3.01
CA ARG A 69 -0.15 23.47 -2.60
C ARG A 69 -1.60 23.84 -2.32
N GLU A 70 -2.53 23.35 -3.14
CA GLU A 70 -3.95 23.70 -3.06
C GLU A 70 -4.71 22.89 -1.97
N SER A 71 -4.00 22.10 -1.17
CA SER A 71 -4.61 21.25 -0.15
C SER A 71 -3.97 21.44 1.23
N LEU A 72 -4.71 21.06 2.29
CA LEU A 72 -4.17 21.01 3.66
C LEU A 72 -2.98 20.06 3.80
N LEU A 73 -2.84 19.12 2.88
CA LEU A 73 -1.72 18.19 2.83
C LEU A 73 -0.39 18.92 2.63
N GLY A 74 -0.37 19.96 1.80
CA GLY A 74 0.83 20.76 1.55
C GLY A 74 1.43 21.39 2.83
N MET A 75 0.61 21.63 3.84
CA MET A 75 1.06 22.21 5.12
C MET A 75 1.55 21.16 6.14
N VAL A 76 1.40 19.88 5.85
CA VAL A 76 1.93 18.80 6.70
C VAL A 76 3.45 18.78 6.59
N THR A 77 4.16 18.69 7.72
CA THR A 77 5.62 18.65 7.72
C THR A 77 6.16 17.24 7.48
N ILE A 78 7.40 17.15 7.00
CA ILE A 78 8.10 15.87 6.84
C ILE A 78 8.17 15.12 8.18
N ARG A 79 8.39 15.84 9.29
CA ARG A 79 8.35 15.26 10.65
C ARG A 79 7.01 14.61 10.96
N GLN A 80 5.90 15.30 10.67
CA GLN A 80 4.55 14.76 10.91
C GLN A 80 4.26 13.52 10.07
N LEU A 81 4.78 13.43 8.84
CA LEU A 81 4.68 12.22 8.03
C LEU A 81 5.43 11.04 8.68
N LEU A 82 6.70 11.26 9.07
CA LEU A 82 7.54 10.24 9.70
C LEU A 82 6.98 9.73 11.03
N LEU A 83 6.35 10.62 11.82
CA LEU A 83 5.76 10.29 13.12
C LEU A 83 4.31 9.80 13.05
N HIS A 84 3.73 9.69 11.85
CA HIS A 84 2.31 9.36 11.67
C HIS A 84 1.35 10.36 12.37
N GLU A 85 1.72 11.64 12.39
CA GLU A 85 0.95 12.75 12.98
C GLU A 85 0.42 13.72 11.91
N SER A 86 0.33 13.26 10.66
CA SER A 86 -0.12 14.06 9.53
C SER A 86 -1.61 14.38 9.54
N GLY A 87 -2.43 13.55 10.19
CA GLY A 87 -3.89 13.59 10.11
C GLY A 87 -4.45 12.88 8.86
N LEU A 88 -3.62 12.18 8.08
CA LEU A 88 -4.08 11.36 6.96
C LEU A 88 -4.83 10.11 7.44
N PRO A 89 -5.75 9.57 6.63
CA PRO A 89 -6.37 8.26 6.89
C PRO A 89 -5.34 7.14 6.85
N ALA A 90 -5.64 6.00 7.45
CA ALA A 90 -4.73 4.85 7.54
C ALA A 90 -4.29 4.34 6.15
N GLY A 91 -5.18 4.40 5.17
CA GLY A 91 -4.92 4.00 3.80
C GLY A 91 -6.05 4.44 2.86
N ILE A 92 -5.84 4.24 1.57
CA ILE A 92 -6.82 4.39 0.50
C ILE A 92 -6.91 3.06 -0.25
N ASN A 93 -8.13 2.65 -0.61
CA ASN A 93 -8.36 1.45 -1.39
C ASN A 93 -8.13 1.73 -2.89
N PHE A 94 -6.88 1.89 -3.30
CA PHE A 94 -6.51 2.20 -4.68
C PHE A 94 -6.99 1.15 -5.70
N TYR A 95 -7.16 -0.12 -5.27
CA TYR A 95 -7.61 -1.18 -6.16
C TYR A 95 -9.00 -0.91 -6.76
N THR A 96 -9.85 -0.11 -6.10
CA THR A 96 -11.17 0.24 -6.62
C THR A 96 -11.07 1.05 -7.91
N ASP A 97 -10.01 1.82 -8.09
CA ASP A 97 -9.79 2.63 -9.29
C ASP A 97 -9.42 1.76 -10.51
N LEU A 98 -8.94 0.52 -10.27
CA LEU A 98 -8.63 -0.46 -11.31
C LEU A 98 -9.86 -1.24 -11.80
N ILE A 99 -10.98 -1.20 -11.07
CA ILE A 99 -12.15 -2.03 -11.32
C ILE A 99 -13.17 -1.23 -12.12
N ASP A 100 -13.76 -1.88 -13.10
CA ASP A 100 -14.89 -1.34 -13.86
C ASP A 100 -16.19 -1.58 -13.09
N ASP A 101 -16.70 -0.51 -12.47
CA ASP A 101 -17.91 -0.56 -11.65
C ASP A 101 -19.17 -0.92 -12.47
N SER A 102 -19.13 -0.78 -13.79
CA SER A 102 -20.22 -1.19 -14.69
C SER A 102 -20.24 -2.69 -14.98
N SER A 103 -19.16 -3.40 -14.65
CA SER A 103 -18.98 -4.83 -14.98
C SER A 103 -19.71 -5.78 -14.03
N TYR A 104 -20.22 -5.30 -12.90
CA TYR A 104 -20.87 -6.15 -11.87
C TYR A 104 -22.03 -5.42 -11.20
N GLU A 105 -22.94 -6.21 -10.66
CA GLU A 105 -24.06 -5.70 -9.85
C GLU A 105 -23.80 -5.83 -8.35
N GLY A 106 -24.29 -4.87 -7.59
CA GLY A 106 -24.24 -4.83 -6.13
C GLY A 106 -22.88 -4.40 -5.59
N ALA A 107 -22.46 -4.93 -4.43
CA ALA A 107 -21.20 -4.54 -3.81
C ALA A 107 -20.05 -5.45 -4.24
N LEU A 108 -18.89 -4.84 -4.53
CA LEU A 108 -17.66 -5.56 -4.86
C LEU A 108 -17.20 -6.46 -3.71
N ILE A 109 -17.26 -5.97 -2.48
CA ILE A 109 -16.89 -6.71 -1.26
C ILE A 109 -18.01 -6.62 -0.23
N ARG A 110 -18.33 -7.74 0.41
CA ARG A 110 -19.31 -7.84 1.50
C ARG A 110 -18.70 -8.53 2.71
N SER A 111 -19.17 -8.18 3.90
CA SER A 111 -18.79 -8.81 5.17
C SER A 111 -19.51 -10.13 5.48
N LYS A 112 -20.52 -10.50 4.66
CA LYS A 112 -21.30 -11.73 4.77
C LYS A 112 -21.27 -12.47 3.44
N SER A 113 -21.38 -13.81 3.49
CA SER A 113 -21.54 -14.62 2.28
C SER A 113 -22.80 -14.22 1.51
N PHE A 114 -22.74 -14.35 0.21
CA PHE A 114 -23.86 -14.16 -0.70
C PHE A 114 -23.75 -15.15 -1.87
N ALA A 115 -24.88 -15.39 -2.55
CA ALA A 115 -24.92 -16.35 -3.67
C ALA A 115 -23.91 -15.95 -4.76
N GLY A 116 -23.08 -16.88 -5.18
CA GLY A 116 -22.00 -16.66 -6.15
C GLY A 116 -20.77 -15.93 -5.63
N GLY A 117 -20.76 -15.43 -4.38
CA GLY A 117 -19.61 -14.75 -3.80
C GLY A 117 -18.43 -15.68 -3.51
N VAL A 118 -17.21 -15.17 -3.72
CA VAL A 118 -15.96 -15.89 -3.41
C VAL A 118 -15.39 -15.39 -2.09
N ARG A 119 -15.09 -16.33 -1.18
CA ARG A 119 -14.45 -15.99 0.09
C ARG A 119 -13.02 -15.49 -0.16
N LEU A 120 -12.71 -14.29 0.32
CA LEU A 120 -11.38 -13.66 0.22
C LEU A 120 -10.56 -13.96 1.48
N VAL A 121 -10.62 -13.09 2.47
CA VAL A 121 -9.88 -13.20 3.73
C VAL A 121 -10.84 -12.95 4.90
N GLY A 122 -10.77 -13.77 5.92
CA GLY A 122 -11.59 -13.64 7.11
C GLY A 122 -13.08 -13.66 6.81
N ARG A 123 -13.78 -12.54 7.04
CA ARG A 123 -15.21 -12.36 6.74
C ARG A 123 -15.49 -11.68 5.42
N ALA A 124 -14.47 -11.34 4.62
CA ALA A 124 -14.65 -10.66 3.35
C ALA A 124 -15.03 -11.65 2.22
N TRP A 125 -16.07 -11.30 1.46
CA TRP A 125 -16.56 -12.02 0.30
C TRP A 125 -16.55 -11.10 -0.91
N GLY A 126 -15.88 -11.50 -1.99
CA GLY A 126 -15.76 -10.77 -3.23
C GLY A 126 -16.83 -11.15 -4.25
N ASN A 127 -17.24 -10.18 -5.06
CA ASN A 127 -18.05 -10.43 -6.25
C ASN A 127 -17.11 -10.96 -7.36
N PRO A 128 -17.31 -12.19 -7.88
CA PRO A 128 -16.42 -12.77 -8.88
C PRO A 128 -16.64 -12.20 -10.30
N ASN A 129 -17.71 -11.47 -10.51
CA ASN A 129 -18.09 -11.00 -11.87
C ASN A 129 -17.43 -9.69 -12.25
N PHE A 130 -16.67 -9.03 -11.35
CA PHE A 130 -16.01 -7.79 -11.67
C PHE A 130 -14.96 -7.97 -12.79
N GLN A 131 -14.77 -6.93 -13.57
CA GLN A 131 -13.69 -6.82 -14.54
C GLN A 131 -12.76 -5.66 -14.20
N PHE A 132 -11.52 -5.77 -14.62
CA PHE A 132 -10.60 -4.65 -14.56
C PHE A 132 -10.81 -3.70 -15.72
N LYS A 133 -10.55 -2.41 -15.51
CA LYS A 133 -10.48 -1.42 -16.58
C LYS A 133 -9.33 -1.77 -17.52
N GLY A 134 -9.64 -2.00 -18.79
CA GLY A 134 -8.65 -2.38 -19.80
C GLY A 134 -7.56 -1.33 -20.04
N ASP A 135 -7.82 -0.06 -19.72
CA ASP A 135 -6.82 1.02 -19.78
C ASP A 135 -5.68 0.82 -18.78
N PHE A 136 -5.92 0.12 -17.68
CA PHE A 136 -4.95 -0.08 -16.60
C PHE A 136 -4.45 -1.50 -16.47
N ILE A 137 -5.29 -2.51 -16.72
CA ILE A 137 -4.93 -3.92 -16.54
C ILE A 137 -5.17 -4.72 -17.82
N ALA A 138 -4.15 -5.48 -18.22
CA ALA A 138 -4.22 -6.42 -19.34
C ALA A 138 -3.74 -7.82 -18.92
N ASP A 139 -4.18 -8.86 -19.66
CA ASP A 139 -3.79 -10.25 -19.46
C ASP A 139 -2.47 -10.61 -20.15
N GLN A 140 -1.97 -9.72 -21.00
CA GLN A 140 -0.71 -9.89 -21.73
C GLN A 140 0.11 -8.61 -21.65
N PRO A 141 1.45 -8.70 -21.64
CA PRO A 141 2.31 -7.52 -21.71
C PRO A 141 2.15 -6.82 -23.07
N SER A 142 2.24 -5.49 -23.04
CA SER A 142 2.16 -4.67 -24.25
C SER A 142 3.03 -3.41 -24.07
N LYS A 143 3.06 -2.55 -25.07
CA LYS A 143 3.76 -1.25 -24.97
C LYS A 143 3.16 -0.34 -23.90
N THR A 144 1.89 -0.50 -23.57
CA THR A 144 1.16 0.30 -22.57
C THR A 144 0.98 -0.41 -21.24
N HIS A 145 1.16 -1.72 -21.16
CA HIS A 145 0.99 -2.53 -19.96
C HIS A 145 2.29 -3.29 -19.68
N THR A 146 3.25 -2.61 -19.08
CA THR A 146 4.64 -3.09 -18.94
C THR A 146 4.98 -3.61 -17.54
N LEU A 147 4.18 -3.26 -16.52
CA LEU A 147 4.47 -3.62 -15.13
C LEU A 147 3.74 -4.91 -14.77
N THR A 148 4.48 -5.92 -14.28
CA THR A 148 3.87 -7.14 -13.78
C THR A 148 2.98 -6.83 -12.55
N PHE A 149 1.71 -7.24 -12.63
CA PHE A 149 0.72 -7.05 -11.58
C PHE A 149 0.07 -8.39 -11.23
N GLY A 150 0.66 -9.08 -10.27
CA GLY A 150 0.18 -10.41 -9.89
C GLY A 150 0.36 -11.48 -10.97
N HIS A 151 -0.38 -12.59 -10.86
CA HIS A 151 -0.25 -13.71 -11.79
C HIS A 151 -0.93 -13.38 -13.13
N ARG A 152 -0.16 -13.40 -14.23
CA ARG A 152 -0.63 -13.16 -15.61
C ARG A 152 -1.44 -11.86 -15.76
N ARG A 153 -1.05 -10.80 -15.06
CA ARG A 153 -1.63 -9.48 -15.20
C ARG A 153 -0.54 -8.44 -15.38
N TYR A 154 -0.83 -7.43 -16.17
CA TYR A 154 0.10 -6.37 -16.49
C TYR A 154 -0.57 -5.02 -16.28
N LEU A 155 0.08 -4.17 -15.49
CA LEU A 155 -0.41 -2.84 -15.16
C LEU A 155 0.20 -1.80 -16.11
N SER A 156 -0.63 -0.86 -16.52
CA SER A 156 -0.16 0.33 -17.23
C SER A 156 0.55 1.29 -16.27
N PRO A 157 1.75 1.79 -16.62
CA PRO A 157 2.42 2.83 -15.83
C PRO A 157 1.59 4.11 -15.66
N SER A 158 0.63 4.36 -16.56
CA SER A 158 -0.29 5.52 -16.46
C SER A 158 -1.14 5.50 -15.20
N PHE A 159 -1.33 4.33 -14.57
CA PHE A 159 -2.06 4.23 -13.31
C PHE A 159 -1.34 4.95 -12.16
N LYS A 160 -0.02 5.19 -12.27
CA LYS A 160 0.71 6.00 -11.27
C LYS A 160 0.06 7.37 -11.08
N GLN A 161 -0.40 8.03 -12.16
CA GLN A 161 -1.05 9.33 -12.05
C GLN A 161 -2.34 9.26 -11.23
N VAL A 162 -3.16 8.23 -11.43
CA VAL A 162 -4.38 8.02 -10.64
C VAL A 162 -4.06 7.84 -9.15
N LEU A 163 -3.00 7.09 -8.83
CA LEU A 163 -2.53 6.92 -7.45
C LEU A 163 -2.11 8.27 -6.83
N LEU A 164 -1.33 9.06 -7.55
CA LEU A 164 -0.87 10.37 -7.09
C LEU A 164 -2.04 11.34 -6.89
N ASP A 165 -2.98 11.41 -7.82
CA ASP A 165 -4.16 12.27 -7.72
C ASP A 165 -5.00 11.92 -6.48
N ARG A 166 -5.19 10.61 -6.21
CA ARG A 166 -5.87 10.13 -5.01
C ARG A 166 -5.11 10.43 -3.74
N LEU A 167 -3.78 10.32 -3.78
CA LEU A 167 -2.91 10.59 -2.64
C LEU A 167 -2.90 12.08 -2.30
N PHE A 168 -2.73 12.96 -3.31
CA PHE A 168 -2.67 14.40 -3.11
C PHE A 168 -4.03 15.02 -2.75
N SER A 169 -5.13 14.40 -3.17
CA SER A 169 -6.50 14.79 -2.77
C SER A 169 -6.96 14.17 -1.45
N ALA A 170 -6.10 13.39 -0.76
CA ALA A 170 -6.48 12.74 0.49
C ALA A 170 -6.85 13.76 1.57
N ARG A 171 -7.99 13.54 2.22
CA ARG A 171 -8.49 14.44 3.27
C ARG A 171 -7.61 14.37 4.51
N VAL A 172 -7.05 15.52 4.88
CA VAL A 172 -6.28 15.68 6.13
C VAL A 172 -7.19 16.10 7.27
N SER A 173 -7.18 15.35 8.37
CA SER A 173 -7.89 15.69 9.60
C SER A 173 -7.19 16.85 10.33
N SER A 174 -7.95 17.68 11.03
CA SER A 174 -7.41 18.69 11.96
C SER A 174 -6.76 18.04 13.20
N ASN A 175 -7.19 16.83 13.56
CA ASN A 175 -6.56 16.06 14.64
C ASN A 175 -5.23 15.49 14.15
N LYS A 176 -4.13 15.98 14.72
CA LYS A 176 -2.75 15.58 14.42
C LYS A 176 -2.19 14.56 15.42
N SER A 177 -3.04 13.90 16.21
CA SER A 177 -2.61 12.78 17.04
C SER A 177 -2.07 11.63 16.22
N TYR A 178 -1.22 10.80 16.80
CA TYR A 178 -0.67 9.61 16.16
C TYR A 178 -1.79 8.74 15.54
N ARG A 179 -1.65 8.51 14.24
CA ARG A 179 -2.48 7.59 13.47
C ARG A 179 -1.63 6.93 12.40
N TYR A 180 -1.33 5.66 12.58
CA TYR A 180 -0.59 4.90 11.59
C TYR A 180 -1.23 5.01 10.22
N SER A 181 -0.46 5.44 9.21
CA SER A 181 -0.93 5.65 7.85
C SER A 181 0.16 5.28 6.84
N ASP A 182 -0.18 4.38 5.91
CA ASP A 182 0.70 4.03 4.80
C ASP A 182 0.89 5.21 3.84
N LEU A 183 -0.10 6.11 3.76
CA LEU A 183 -0.04 7.27 2.87
C LEU A 183 1.10 8.22 3.22
N ASN A 184 1.47 8.31 4.51
CA ASN A 184 2.62 9.10 4.94
C ASN A 184 3.91 8.65 4.24
N PHE A 185 4.11 7.35 4.16
CA PHE A 185 5.33 6.78 3.59
C PHE A 185 5.30 6.70 2.06
N LEU A 186 4.12 6.65 1.45
CA LEU A 186 3.97 6.84 0.01
C LEU A 186 4.35 8.28 -0.39
N LEU A 187 3.96 9.30 0.41
CA LEU A 187 4.36 10.69 0.18
C LEU A 187 5.86 10.93 0.38
N LEU A 188 6.49 10.22 1.31
CA LEU A 188 7.94 10.31 1.54
C LEU A 188 8.78 9.61 0.46
N GLN A 189 8.15 8.80 -0.36
CA GLN A 189 8.78 8.09 -1.48
C GLN A 189 8.87 8.97 -2.73
N GLU A 190 7.91 9.88 -2.94
CA GLU A 190 7.88 10.82 -4.08
C GLU A 190 8.83 12.00 -3.87
#